data_3165495b03715632cfedcdadadc71297
#
_entry.id   3165495b03715632cfedcdadadc71297
#
_cell.length_a   1.000
_cell.length_b   1.000
_cell.length_c   1.000
_cell.angle_alpha   90.00
_cell.angle_beta   90.00
_cell.angle_gamma   90.00
#
_symmetry.space_group_name_H-M   'P 1'
#
loop_
_entity.id
_entity.type
_entity.pdbx_description
1 polymer ?
#
loop_
_entity_poly.entity_id
_entity_poly.type
_entity_poly.pdbx_seq_one_letter_code
_entity_poly.pdbx_strand_id
1 'polypeptide(L)'
;HVMTYDISVVLVLLVVAMVAFFLERISIDVITLSLLAALVLLGILTPAEAFSGFANEVIVVLCSVFVLSSALVKSGIMESVGKAIHKLAGRGEGGAVTVVMAVSAGMSAFISNTNSTAILMPAVMEFSRRAKFSTSRFLIPLAYASMLGGACTLIGTSTNLASSGLMR
;
A
#
# COMPACT_ATOMS: atom_id res chain seq x y z
N HIS A 1 39.32 10.45 -5.01
CA HIS A 1 38.71 11.00 -6.24
C HIS A 1 37.60 10.11 -6.82
N VAL A 2 37.70 8.78 -6.73
CA VAL A 2 36.68 7.85 -7.22
C VAL A 2 35.37 8.01 -6.42
N MET A 3 35.43 8.01 -5.10
CA MET A 3 34.24 8.17 -4.24
C MET A 3 33.46 9.47 -4.50
N THR A 4 34.13 10.56 -4.87
CA THR A 4 33.44 11.83 -5.16
C THR A 4 32.69 11.78 -6.48
N TYR A 5 33.23 11.07 -7.46
CA TYR A 5 32.58 10.87 -8.77
C TYR A 5 31.31 10.02 -8.63
N ASP A 6 31.41 8.88 -7.94
CA ASP A 6 30.27 7.98 -7.71
C ASP A 6 29.13 8.67 -6.98
N ILE A 7 29.45 9.44 -5.94
CA ILE A 7 28.47 10.25 -5.18
C ILE A 7 27.80 11.27 -6.11
N SER A 8 28.56 11.96 -6.93
CA SER A 8 28.00 12.97 -7.84
C SER A 8 27.06 12.32 -8.88
N VAL A 9 27.42 11.17 -9.42
CA VAL A 9 26.59 10.44 -10.37
C VAL A 9 25.29 9.94 -9.71
N VAL A 10 25.38 9.40 -8.51
CA VAL A 10 24.20 8.94 -7.76
C VAL A 10 23.26 10.11 -7.43
N LEU A 11 23.81 11.28 -7.04
CA LEU A 11 22.99 12.48 -6.80
C LEU A 11 22.27 12.97 -8.07
N VAL A 12 22.97 12.98 -9.21
CA VAL A 12 22.36 13.35 -10.49
C VAL A 12 21.23 12.36 -10.86
N LEU A 13 21.49 11.06 -10.73
CA LEU A 13 20.47 10.03 -10.99
C LEU A 13 19.26 10.18 -10.07
N LEU A 14 19.47 10.52 -8.80
CA LEU A 14 18.40 10.76 -7.84
C LEU A 14 17.55 11.98 -8.25
N VAL A 15 18.18 13.07 -8.66
CA VAL A 15 17.46 14.25 -9.16
C VAL A 15 16.68 13.92 -10.43
N VAL A 16 17.27 13.18 -11.37
CA VAL A 16 16.59 12.71 -12.59
C VAL A 16 15.39 11.84 -12.24
N ALA A 17 15.53 10.93 -11.27
CA ALA A 17 14.43 10.11 -10.80
C ALA A 17 13.29 10.95 -10.21
N MET A 18 13.62 11.92 -9.35
CA MET A 18 12.61 12.83 -8.76
C MET A 18 11.86 13.60 -9.85
N VAL A 19 12.58 14.15 -10.83
CA VAL A 19 11.96 14.86 -11.96
C VAL A 19 11.07 13.92 -12.78
N ALA A 20 11.55 12.71 -13.06
CA ALA A 20 10.78 11.72 -13.81
C ALA A 20 9.50 11.30 -13.09
N PHE A 21 9.55 11.12 -11.78
CA PHE A 21 8.36 10.86 -10.96
C PHE A 21 7.38 12.03 -10.97
N PHE A 22 7.89 13.26 -10.94
CA PHE A 22 7.03 14.46 -10.95
C PHE A 22 6.34 14.68 -12.29
N LEU A 23 6.94 14.24 -13.39
CA LEU A 23 6.37 14.35 -14.73
C LEU A 23 5.21 13.38 -15.00
N GLU A 24 5.07 12.32 -14.20
CA GLU A 24 4.00 11.28 -14.29
C GLU A 24 3.76 10.69 -15.69
N ARG A 25 4.69 10.88 -16.61
CA ARG A 25 4.56 10.42 -18.01
C ARG A 25 5.00 8.98 -18.22
N ILE A 26 5.79 8.45 -17.32
CA ILE A 26 6.38 7.11 -17.40
C ILE A 26 6.01 6.37 -16.12
N SER A 27 5.70 5.08 -16.22
CA SER A 27 5.38 4.27 -15.04
C SER A 27 6.59 4.20 -14.09
N ILE A 28 6.30 4.21 -12.80
CA ILE A 28 7.30 4.15 -11.72
C ILE A 28 8.24 2.96 -11.91
N ASP A 29 7.70 1.81 -12.35
CA ASP A 29 8.45 0.57 -12.57
C ASP A 29 9.52 0.75 -13.65
N VAL A 30 9.20 1.44 -14.75
CA VAL A 30 10.16 1.70 -15.83
C VAL A 30 11.25 2.65 -15.36
N ILE A 31 10.90 3.68 -14.59
CA ILE A 31 11.89 4.63 -14.04
C ILE A 31 12.85 3.90 -13.10
N THR A 32 12.34 3.10 -12.16
CA THR A 32 13.17 2.39 -11.18
C THR A 32 14.07 1.35 -11.83
N LEU A 33 13.56 0.56 -12.78
CA LEU A 33 14.36 -0.41 -13.52
C LEU A 33 15.43 0.26 -14.40
N SER A 34 15.10 1.40 -15.02
CA SER A 34 16.07 2.17 -15.81
C SER A 34 17.19 2.74 -14.96
N LEU A 35 16.87 3.21 -13.75
CA LEU A 35 17.86 3.67 -12.78
C LEU A 35 18.79 2.54 -12.32
N LEU A 36 18.22 1.38 -12.01
CA LEU A 36 19.00 0.20 -11.63
C LEU A 36 19.94 -0.21 -12.75
N ALA A 37 19.45 -0.27 -14.00
CA ALA A 37 20.26 -0.56 -15.17
C ALA A 37 21.37 0.47 -15.38
N ALA A 38 21.08 1.77 -15.20
CA ALA A 38 22.06 2.83 -15.30
C ALA A 38 23.19 2.68 -14.27
N LEU A 39 22.86 2.35 -13.00
CA LEU A 39 23.85 2.13 -11.94
C LEU A 39 24.79 0.95 -12.26
N VAL A 40 24.25 -0.12 -12.85
CA VAL A 40 25.05 -1.28 -13.25
C VAL A 40 25.93 -0.92 -14.46
N LEU A 41 25.40 -0.23 -15.47
CA LEU A 41 26.15 0.15 -16.67
C LEU A 41 27.26 1.16 -16.37
N LEU A 42 27.06 2.03 -15.39
CA LEU A 42 28.07 2.98 -14.92
C LEU A 42 29.12 2.33 -14.00
N GLY A 43 28.98 1.05 -13.70
CA GLY A 43 29.91 0.30 -12.86
C GLY A 43 29.87 0.68 -11.37
N ILE A 44 28.83 1.40 -10.92
CA ILE A 44 28.63 1.78 -9.52
C ILE A 44 28.14 0.58 -8.71
N LEU A 45 27.30 -0.27 -9.32
CA LEU A 45 26.80 -1.53 -8.74
C LEU A 45 27.25 -2.71 -9.59
N THR A 46 27.66 -3.77 -8.95
CA THR A 46 27.80 -5.06 -9.62
C THR A 46 26.44 -5.68 -9.92
N PRO A 47 26.29 -6.51 -10.95
CA PRO A 47 25.04 -7.22 -11.20
C PRO A 47 24.53 -8.01 -9.99
N ALA A 48 25.44 -8.63 -9.22
CA ALA A 48 25.07 -9.36 -8.00
C ALA A 48 24.45 -8.45 -6.94
N GLU A 49 25.03 -7.27 -6.72
CA GLU A 49 24.48 -6.26 -5.79
C GLU A 49 23.14 -5.70 -6.27
N ALA A 50 23.01 -5.42 -7.57
CA ALA A 50 21.77 -4.94 -8.16
C ALA A 50 20.60 -5.92 -7.95
N PHE A 51 20.86 -7.23 -8.08
CA PHE A 51 19.85 -8.27 -7.90
C PHE A 51 19.69 -8.72 -6.45
N SER A 52 20.61 -8.39 -5.55
CA SER A 52 20.53 -8.77 -4.12
C SER A 52 19.26 -8.25 -3.45
N GLY A 53 18.77 -7.06 -3.86
CA GLY A 53 17.52 -6.51 -3.38
C GLY A 53 16.31 -7.41 -3.66
N PHE A 54 16.28 -8.09 -4.81
CA PHE A 54 15.18 -9.00 -5.18
C PHE A 54 15.25 -10.34 -4.43
N ALA A 55 16.41 -10.74 -3.94
CA ALA A 55 16.62 -11.93 -3.14
C ALA A 55 16.46 -11.70 -1.64
N ASN A 56 16.05 -10.49 -1.22
CA ASN A 56 15.87 -10.15 0.17
C ASN A 56 14.64 -10.86 0.75
N GLU A 57 14.77 -11.36 1.99
CA GLU A 57 13.68 -12.01 2.74
C GLU A 57 12.39 -11.16 2.78
N VAL A 58 12.54 -9.84 2.88
CA VAL A 58 11.42 -8.88 2.89
C VAL A 58 10.59 -8.96 1.60
N ILE A 59 11.24 -9.12 0.45
CA ILE A 59 10.56 -9.25 -0.86
C ILE A 59 9.75 -10.55 -0.92
N VAL A 60 10.30 -11.65 -0.42
CA VAL A 60 9.60 -12.94 -0.37
C VAL A 60 8.36 -12.84 0.52
N VAL A 61 8.49 -12.19 1.68
CA VAL A 61 7.35 -11.94 2.59
C VAL A 61 6.30 -11.06 1.91
N LEU A 62 6.71 -9.96 1.24
CA LEU A 62 5.79 -9.08 0.51
C LEU A 62 5.02 -9.85 -0.57
N CYS A 63 5.69 -10.63 -1.39
CA CYS A 63 5.04 -11.45 -2.43
C CYS A 63 4.03 -12.43 -1.81
N SER A 64 4.41 -13.09 -0.72
CA SER A 64 3.53 -14.03 -0.01
C SER A 64 2.28 -13.34 0.53
N VAL A 65 2.43 -12.16 1.12
CA VAL A 65 1.31 -11.34 1.63
C VAL A 65 0.38 -10.90 0.50
N PHE A 66 0.92 -10.51 -0.66
CA PHE A 66 0.07 -10.15 -1.81
C PHE A 66 -0.74 -11.33 -2.34
N VAL A 67 -0.15 -12.52 -2.39
CA VAL A 67 -0.87 -13.74 -2.78
C VAL A 67 -1.99 -14.06 -1.78
N LEU A 68 -1.69 -14.03 -0.47
CA LEU A 68 -2.68 -14.24 0.59
C LEU A 68 -3.80 -13.19 0.53
N SER A 69 -3.47 -11.92 0.36
CA SER A 69 -4.45 -10.83 0.21
C SER A 69 -5.37 -11.07 -0.99
N SER A 70 -4.80 -11.47 -2.14
CA SER A 70 -5.58 -11.80 -3.33
C SER A 70 -6.54 -12.98 -3.10
N ALA A 71 -6.07 -14.01 -2.40
CA ALA A 71 -6.90 -15.15 -2.04
C ALA A 71 -8.07 -14.76 -1.11
N LEU A 72 -7.80 -13.92 -0.11
CA LEU A 72 -8.83 -13.38 0.80
C LEU A 72 -9.88 -12.56 0.05
N VAL A 73 -9.46 -11.73 -0.89
CA VAL A 73 -10.40 -10.96 -1.74
C VAL A 73 -11.30 -11.89 -2.56
N LYS A 74 -10.73 -12.93 -3.16
CA LYS A 74 -11.45 -13.89 -4.00
C LYS A 74 -12.35 -14.86 -3.21
N SER A 75 -12.13 -15.04 -1.93
CA SER A 75 -12.88 -16.00 -1.10
C SER A 75 -14.31 -15.54 -0.74
N GLY A 76 -14.74 -14.34 -1.19
CA GLY A 76 -16.09 -13.83 -0.90
C GLY A 76 -16.27 -13.30 0.54
N ILE A 77 -15.21 -13.24 1.33
CA ILE A 77 -15.24 -12.65 2.69
C ILE A 77 -15.81 -11.23 2.64
N MET A 78 -15.63 -10.54 1.53
CA MET A 78 -16.08 -9.16 1.32
C MET A 78 -17.60 -9.00 1.39
N GLU A 79 -18.37 -9.97 0.88
CA GLU A 79 -19.84 -9.97 1.03
C GLU A 79 -20.24 -10.12 2.51
N SER A 80 -19.52 -10.96 3.25
CA SER A 80 -19.77 -11.18 4.67
C SER A 80 -19.49 -9.93 5.49
N VAL A 81 -18.40 -9.21 5.15
CA VAL A 81 -18.04 -7.92 5.76
C VAL A 81 -19.10 -6.86 5.46
N GLY A 82 -19.58 -6.75 4.22
CA GLY A 82 -20.66 -5.83 3.85
C GLY A 82 -21.96 -6.11 4.64
N LYS A 83 -22.33 -7.38 4.79
CA LYS A 83 -23.47 -7.79 5.62
C LYS A 83 -23.27 -7.48 7.12
N ALA A 84 -22.05 -7.64 7.63
CA ALA A 84 -21.69 -7.31 9.01
C ALA A 84 -21.80 -5.80 9.26
N ILE A 85 -21.32 -4.96 8.36
CA ILE A 85 -21.49 -3.51 8.44
C ILE A 85 -22.99 -3.16 8.54
N HIS A 86 -23.80 -3.75 7.67
CA HIS A 86 -25.25 -3.51 7.65
C HIS A 86 -25.94 -3.93 8.95
N LYS A 87 -25.50 -5.04 9.55
CA LYS A 87 -26.08 -5.59 10.79
C LYS A 87 -25.64 -4.82 12.04
N LEU A 88 -24.37 -4.41 12.09
CA LEU A 88 -23.74 -3.77 13.25
C LEU A 88 -23.90 -2.23 13.27
N ALA A 89 -24.16 -1.61 12.13
CA ALA A 89 -24.24 -0.15 12.01
C ALA A 89 -25.35 0.53 12.84
N GLY A 90 -26.28 -0.25 13.37
CA GLY A 90 -27.37 0.30 14.20
C GLY A 90 -28.25 1.32 13.45
N ARG A 91 -28.98 2.15 14.21
CA ARG A 91 -29.90 3.15 13.63
C ARG A 91 -29.34 4.57 13.52
N GLY A 92 -28.11 4.82 13.98
CA GLY A 92 -27.50 6.16 14.03
C GLY A 92 -26.30 6.31 13.10
N GLU A 93 -26.11 7.50 12.52
CA GLU A 93 -25.00 7.82 11.63
C GLU A 93 -23.63 7.61 12.31
N GLY A 94 -23.50 8.06 13.59
CA GLY A 94 -22.24 7.91 14.33
C GLY A 94 -21.86 6.46 14.61
N GLY A 95 -22.85 5.62 14.97
CA GLY A 95 -22.62 4.17 15.15
C GLY A 95 -22.18 3.49 13.86
N ALA A 96 -22.82 3.86 12.75
CA ALA A 96 -22.45 3.34 11.43
C ALA A 96 -21.02 3.71 11.03
N VAL A 97 -20.61 4.95 11.24
CA VAL A 97 -19.25 5.42 10.99
C VAL A 97 -18.23 4.63 11.83
N THR A 98 -18.51 4.45 13.13
CA THR A 98 -17.64 3.69 14.04
C THR A 98 -17.46 2.24 13.59
N VAL A 99 -18.53 1.59 13.14
CA VAL A 99 -18.47 0.21 12.63
C VAL A 99 -17.65 0.14 11.34
N VAL A 100 -17.88 1.07 10.41
CA VAL A 100 -17.11 1.16 9.16
C VAL A 100 -15.62 1.35 9.46
N MET A 101 -15.29 2.23 10.40
CA MET A 101 -13.88 2.45 10.82
C MET A 101 -13.28 1.20 11.44
N ALA A 102 -13.96 0.54 12.36
CA ALA A 102 -13.46 -0.66 13.02
C ALA A 102 -13.23 -1.81 12.03
N VAL A 103 -14.16 -2.02 11.11
CA VAL A 103 -14.05 -3.05 10.07
C VAL A 103 -12.91 -2.70 9.10
N SER A 104 -12.80 -1.44 8.68
CA SER A 104 -11.74 -0.99 7.78
C SER A 104 -10.36 -1.15 8.41
N ALA A 105 -10.19 -0.71 9.66
CA ALA A 105 -8.93 -0.85 10.39
C ALA A 105 -8.56 -2.33 10.59
N GLY A 106 -9.52 -3.16 10.99
CA GLY A 106 -9.29 -4.59 11.18
C GLY A 106 -8.89 -5.30 9.88
N MET A 107 -9.54 -4.99 8.78
CA MET A 107 -9.16 -5.54 7.46
C MET A 107 -7.80 -5.06 7.00
N SER A 108 -7.53 -3.77 7.14
CA SER A 108 -6.27 -3.16 6.71
C SER A 108 -5.05 -3.62 7.51
N ALA A 109 -5.26 -4.17 8.70
CA ALA A 109 -4.19 -4.82 9.46
C ALA A 109 -3.62 -6.08 8.77
N PHE A 110 -4.41 -6.73 7.90
CA PHE A 110 -4.01 -7.97 7.20
C PHE A 110 -3.91 -7.81 5.69
N ILE A 111 -4.58 -6.81 5.12
CA ILE A 111 -4.64 -6.54 3.68
C ILE A 111 -4.15 -5.10 3.47
N SER A 112 -3.48 -4.81 2.35
CA SER A 112 -2.98 -3.45 2.09
C SER A 112 -4.10 -2.40 2.19
N ASN A 113 -3.75 -1.20 2.67
CA ASN A 113 -4.67 -0.07 2.87
C ASN A 113 -5.50 0.23 1.62
N THR A 114 -4.84 0.25 0.46
CA THR A 114 -5.47 0.54 -0.83
C THR A 114 -6.51 -0.51 -1.18
N ASN A 115 -6.18 -1.79 -1.03
CA ASN A 115 -7.10 -2.89 -1.32
C ASN A 115 -8.27 -2.89 -0.33
N SER A 116 -8.01 -2.73 0.96
CA SER A 116 -9.05 -2.64 1.99
C SER A 116 -10.04 -1.52 1.69
N THR A 117 -9.54 -0.33 1.38
CA THR A 117 -10.36 0.84 1.04
C THR A 117 -11.16 0.62 -0.26
N ALA A 118 -10.50 0.13 -1.32
CA ALA A 118 -11.13 -0.11 -2.61
C ALA A 118 -12.28 -1.13 -2.52
N ILE A 119 -12.11 -2.16 -1.71
CA ILE A 119 -13.10 -3.22 -1.52
C ILE A 119 -14.29 -2.75 -0.68
N LEU A 120 -14.03 -2.01 0.40
CA LEU A 120 -15.09 -1.53 1.29
C LEU A 120 -15.85 -0.34 0.71
N MET A 121 -15.23 0.45 -0.18
CA MET A 121 -15.82 1.64 -0.76
C MET A 121 -17.22 1.39 -1.37
N PRO A 122 -17.44 0.43 -2.30
CA PRO A 122 -18.76 0.23 -2.88
C PRO A 122 -19.79 -0.20 -1.83
N ALA A 123 -19.42 -1.04 -0.86
CA ALA A 123 -20.31 -1.46 0.21
C ALA A 123 -20.73 -0.28 1.10
N VAL A 124 -19.80 0.58 1.43
CA VAL A 124 -20.05 1.79 2.25
C VAL A 124 -20.88 2.82 1.46
N MET A 125 -20.63 2.99 0.17
CA MET A 125 -21.44 3.86 -0.69
C MET A 125 -22.88 3.38 -0.80
N GLU A 126 -23.08 2.09 -1.01
CA GLU A 126 -24.42 1.49 -1.06
C GLU A 126 -25.15 1.65 0.27
N PHE A 127 -24.46 1.36 1.39
CA PHE A 127 -25.02 1.55 2.73
C PHE A 127 -25.44 3.00 2.98
N SER A 128 -24.55 3.97 2.69
CA SER A 128 -24.83 5.40 2.93
C SER A 128 -26.02 5.89 2.10
N ARG A 129 -26.14 5.44 0.84
CA ARG A 129 -27.27 5.76 -0.03
C ARG A 129 -28.59 5.20 0.51
N ARG A 130 -28.61 3.93 0.92
CA ARG A 130 -29.81 3.29 1.50
C ARG A 130 -30.24 3.92 2.81
N ALA A 131 -29.27 4.28 3.65
CA ALA A 131 -29.51 4.94 4.94
C ALA A 131 -29.82 6.44 4.78
N LYS A 132 -29.75 7.00 3.57
CA LYS A 132 -29.90 8.44 3.27
C LYS A 132 -28.91 9.34 4.01
N PHE A 133 -27.71 8.84 4.25
CA PHE A 133 -26.61 9.58 4.84
C PHE A 133 -25.69 10.14 3.75
N SER A 134 -24.92 11.18 4.09
CA SER A 134 -23.90 11.73 3.18
C SER A 134 -22.74 10.76 3.02
N THR A 135 -22.47 10.32 1.80
CA THR A 135 -21.40 9.34 1.50
C THR A 135 -20.02 9.84 1.92
N SER A 136 -19.75 11.14 1.78
CA SER A 136 -18.47 11.75 2.16
C SER A 136 -18.14 11.57 3.65
N ARG A 137 -19.16 11.55 4.52
CA ARG A 137 -18.98 11.33 5.97
C ARG A 137 -18.52 9.93 6.34
N PHE A 138 -18.62 8.98 5.41
CA PHE A 138 -18.16 7.61 5.58
C PHE A 138 -16.84 7.35 4.87
N LEU A 139 -16.62 7.94 3.70
CA LEU A 139 -15.42 7.69 2.90
C LEU A 139 -14.15 8.24 3.53
N ILE A 140 -14.22 9.41 4.17
CA ILE A 140 -13.08 9.99 4.86
C ILE A 140 -12.66 9.13 6.07
N PRO A 141 -13.55 8.79 7.03
CA PRO A 141 -13.22 7.86 8.10
C PRO A 141 -12.75 6.49 7.62
N LEU A 142 -13.34 5.96 6.54
CA LEU A 142 -12.92 4.70 5.92
C LEU A 142 -11.44 4.75 5.53
N ALA A 143 -11.02 5.79 4.82
CA ALA A 143 -9.65 5.96 4.37
C ALA A 143 -8.67 6.09 5.56
N TYR A 144 -8.98 6.96 6.53
CA TYR A 144 -8.12 7.13 7.72
C TYR A 144 -8.04 5.87 8.57
N ALA A 145 -9.15 5.18 8.79
CA ALA A 145 -9.16 3.93 9.55
C ALA A 145 -8.35 2.82 8.86
N SER A 146 -8.42 2.75 7.53
CA SER A 146 -7.58 1.87 6.73
C SER A 146 -6.08 2.17 6.92
N MET A 147 -5.69 3.44 6.85
CA MET A 147 -4.30 3.85 7.06
C MET A 147 -3.81 3.50 8.47
N LEU A 148 -4.59 3.81 9.49
CA LEU A 148 -4.25 3.50 10.89
C LEU A 148 -4.18 1.99 11.13
N GLY A 149 -5.12 1.21 10.61
CA GLY A 149 -5.11 -0.23 10.73
C GLY A 149 -3.88 -0.87 10.08
N GLY A 150 -3.51 -0.41 8.90
CA GLY A 150 -2.31 -0.87 8.22
C GLY A 150 -1.01 -0.48 8.92
N ALA A 151 -0.98 0.66 9.60
CA ALA A 151 0.19 1.09 10.37
C ALA A 151 0.42 0.23 11.63
N CYS A 152 -0.63 -0.42 12.16
CA CYS A 152 -0.53 -1.25 13.36
C CYS A 152 0.18 -2.57 13.17
N THR A 153 0.36 -3.05 11.94
CA THR A 153 0.98 -4.35 11.66
C THR A 153 2.10 -4.24 10.63
N LEU A 154 3.06 -5.16 10.68
CA LEU A 154 4.12 -5.24 9.68
C LEU A 154 3.59 -5.57 8.28
N ILE A 155 2.50 -6.30 8.20
CA ILE A 155 1.91 -6.82 6.97
C ILE A 155 0.97 -5.80 6.31
N GLY A 156 0.36 -4.91 7.09
CA GLY A 156 -0.66 -3.97 6.63
C GLY A 156 -0.17 -2.93 5.62
N THR A 157 1.13 -2.58 5.64
CA THR A 157 1.74 -1.72 4.62
C THR A 157 3.11 -2.25 4.19
N SER A 158 3.40 -2.15 2.89
CA SER A 158 4.73 -2.47 2.34
C SER A 158 5.84 -1.60 2.95
N THR A 159 5.50 -0.39 3.35
CA THR A 159 6.43 0.56 3.99
C THR A 159 6.94 0.05 5.34
N ASN A 160 6.07 -0.55 6.16
CA ASN A 160 6.46 -1.11 7.46
C ASN A 160 7.42 -2.30 7.28
N LEU A 161 7.13 -3.17 6.30
CA LEU A 161 8.01 -4.28 5.94
C LEU A 161 9.37 -3.81 5.43
N ALA A 162 9.39 -2.83 4.52
CA ALA A 162 10.63 -2.26 4.01
C ALA A 162 11.47 -1.62 5.12
N SER A 163 10.85 -0.83 6.01
CA SER A 163 11.54 -0.22 7.14
C SER A 163 12.13 -1.26 8.11
N SER A 164 11.37 -2.32 8.38
CA SER A 164 11.86 -3.42 9.24
C SER A 164 13.03 -4.17 8.62
N GLY A 165 13.04 -4.31 7.29
CA GLY A 165 14.15 -4.96 6.57
C GLY A 165 15.44 -4.12 6.54
N LEU A 166 15.33 -2.79 6.59
CA LEU A 166 16.48 -1.89 6.65
C LEU A 166 17.10 -1.77 8.04
N MET A 167 16.37 -2.12 9.09
CA MET A 167 16.84 -2.05 10.48
C MET A 167 17.52 -3.34 10.96
N ARG A 168 17.57 -4.39 10.15
CA ARG A 168 18.28 -5.66 10.41
C ARG A 168 19.62 -5.68 9.67
#